data_f4de81e5df8be218993f86f99300469e
#
_entry.id   f4de81e5df8be218993f86f99300469e
#
_cell.length_a   1.000
_cell.length_b   1.000
_cell.length_c   1.000
_cell.angle_alpha   90.00
_cell.angle_beta   90.00
_cell.angle_gamma   90.00
#
_symmetry.space_group_name_H-M   'P 1'
#
loop_
_entity.id
_entity.type
_entity.pdbx_description
1 polymer ?
#
loop_
_entity_poly.entity_id
_entity_poly.type
_entity_poly.pdbx_seq_one_letter_code
_entity_poly.pdbx_strand_id
1 'polypeptide(L)'
;RPPRSTLFPYTTLFRSMTEKKLKLTGGTVDSVVIRFVGDSGDGMQLTGTQFSDTSAMMGNDIATFPNYPSEIRAPQGSIYGVSGFQVQIGHATVHTPGDEVDVLVAMNPAALKTNLSSVPVGKTIIVDTDSFNKKNLQKAEYDENPLLTGELNNFVVIEAPITTLTRESIADIGLDNKAMTRSKNMFALGMVFWMFSRPLKYTETFIDKKFAGKTQLIEANKRALRAGFNFAETIELISSAYTILPAKMDPGIYRIISGNTATAWGFLAASEKSGRPIFLGSYPITPATEILQELTAKKYFGAKTFQAEDEIAGISTAIGASFSGHLAITTTSGPGLALKGEAIGLAVMTELPIVIVDVQRAGPSTGLPTKPEQSDLLQAMYGRHGESPVIVVAAKSPADCFNMAFEASRLAMEHMTPVILLTDGYIANGSEPWKIKKTEDLPIIYPNDLKSSREEWMPYKRDPETLAREWVLPGTPGFEHRVGGLEKKDGTGDVNQSPENHQLMVKLRAEKICRVKNNIPLMQVDGAQEGDLLVIGWGGTYGSLFTAVNHLFESGQKIGLMHFSYLNPMPKNTEEILKKFKKFIICELNMGQLHTVMNSKFPEYDYFKFNKVQGLPFTVLELTQKFEQILNNQ
;
A
#
# COMPACT_ATOMS: atom_id res chain seq x y z
N ARG A 1 -8.12 -32.01 9.66
CA ARG A 1 -8.19 -30.70 8.97
C ARG A 1 -9.16 -29.85 9.77
N PRO A 2 -8.79 -28.64 10.28
CA PRO A 2 -9.77 -27.73 10.87
C PRO A 2 -10.75 -27.27 9.78
N PRO A 3 -11.97 -26.90 10.13
CA PRO A 3 -12.96 -26.47 9.15
C PRO A 3 -12.45 -25.27 8.34
N ARG A 4 -12.58 -25.34 7.03
CA ARG A 4 -12.12 -24.35 6.03
C ARG A 4 -12.76 -22.95 6.16
N SER A 5 -13.60 -22.72 7.17
CA SER A 5 -14.38 -21.49 7.35
C SER A 5 -13.66 -20.32 8.00
N THR A 6 -12.38 -20.45 8.36
CA THR A 6 -11.61 -19.36 9.01
C THR A 6 -10.35 -19.02 8.24
N LEU A 7 -10.52 -18.45 7.03
CA LEU A 7 -9.41 -17.82 6.27
C LEU A 7 -8.69 -16.73 7.08
N PHE A 8 -9.27 -16.23 8.16
CA PHE A 8 -8.79 -15.05 8.88
C PHE A 8 -8.76 -15.27 10.39
N PRO A 9 -7.67 -15.82 10.95
CA PRO A 9 -7.55 -15.95 12.40
C PRO A 9 -7.21 -14.62 13.06
N TYR A 10 -8.02 -14.27 14.03
CA TYR A 10 -7.84 -13.32 15.15
C TYR A 10 -6.83 -12.17 14.97
N THR A 11 -7.27 -11.14 14.30
CA THR A 11 -6.70 -9.80 14.38
C THR A 11 -7.86 -8.82 14.56
N THR A 12 -7.59 -7.65 15.08
CA THR A 12 -8.57 -6.64 15.50
C THR A 12 -9.73 -6.50 14.51
N LEU A 13 -10.81 -7.28 14.73
CA LEU A 13 -12.05 -7.21 13.97
C LEU A 13 -12.96 -6.20 14.65
N PHE A 14 -13.54 -5.31 13.90
CA PHE A 14 -14.60 -4.42 14.40
C PHE A 14 -15.85 -4.55 13.53
N ARG A 15 -17.02 -4.29 14.15
CA ARG A 15 -18.31 -4.24 13.46
C ARG A 15 -18.71 -2.79 13.32
N SER A 16 -19.21 -2.39 12.17
CA SER A 16 -19.95 -1.15 12.02
C SER A 16 -21.13 -1.19 13.00
N MET A 17 -21.09 -0.36 14.04
CA MET A 17 -22.11 -0.32 15.08
C MET A 17 -23.14 0.75 14.76
N THR A 18 -24.43 0.40 14.86
CA THR A 18 -25.52 1.35 15.00
C THR A 18 -25.33 2.20 16.25
N GLU A 19 -25.64 3.49 16.14
CA GLU A 19 -25.45 4.55 17.13
C GLU A 19 -25.66 4.13 18.59
N LYS A 20 -24.58 4.06 19.36
CA LYS A 20 -24.63 4.23 20.81
C LYS A 20 -24.40 5.70 21.12
N LYS A 21 -25.36 6.34 21.82
CA LYS A 21 -25.20 7.71 22.33
C LYS A 21 -23.96 7.79 23.22
N LEU A 22 -22.87 8.38 22.67
CA LEU A 22 -21.71 8.78 23.43
C LEU A 22 -22.01 10.05 24.23
N LYS A 23 -21.63 10.10 25.51
CA LYS A 23 -21.62 11.35 26.27
C LYS A 23 -20.48 12.21 25.70
N LEU A 24 -20.83 13.30 25.05
CA LEU A 24 -19.89 14.26 24.47
C LEU A 24 -19.36 15.17 25.60
N THR A 25 -18.05 15.21 25.81
CA THR A 25 -17.36 16.08 26.78
C THR A 25 -16.39 17.02 26.06
N GLY A 26 -16.79 17.65 24.96
CA GLY A 26 -15.93 18.56 24.19
C GLY A 26 -16.53 18.91 22.82
N GLY A 27 -15.82 19.69 22.02
CA GLY A 27 -16.23 20.01 20.65
C GLY A 27 -16.22 18.78 19.72
N THR A 28 -17.20 18.69 18.82
CA THR A 28 -17.18 17.69 17.75
C THR A 28 -16.35 18.20 16.57
N VAL A 29 -15.46 17.38 16.06
CA VAL A 29 -14.67 17.67 14.85
C VAL A 29 -14.94 16.60 13.78
N ASP A 30 -14.94 17.02 12.52
CA ASP A 30 -15.26 16.15 11.40
C ASP A 30 -14.13 15.17 11.08
N SER A 31 -12.90 15.65 11.14
CA SER A 31 -11.69 14.84 10.95
C SER A 31 -10.53 15.46 11.71
N VAL A 32 -9.48 14.67 11.92
CA VAL A 32 -8.21 15.13 12.50
C VAL A 32 -7.04 14.37 11.90
N VAL A 33 -5.93 15.07 11.73
CA VAL A 33 -4.65 14.50 11.28
C VAL A 33 -3.66 14.55 12.44
N ILE A 34 -3.17 13.39 12.85
CA ILE A 34 -2.19 13.26 13.94
C ILE A 34 -0.92 12.65 13.39
N ARG A 35 0.22 13.22 13.76
CA ARG A 35 1.53 12.69 13.39
C ARG A 35 2.37 12.42 14.64
N PHE A 36 2.75 11.15 14.82
CA PHE A 36 3.66 10.69 15.87
C PHE A 36 5.07 10.58 15.29
N VAL A 37 6.05 11.26 15.87
CA VAL A 37 7.42 11.28 15.37
C VAL A 37 8.45 11.17 16.51
N GLY A 38 9.52 10.42 16.22
CA GLY A 38 10.62 10.17 17.16
C GLY A 38 11.73 9.40 16.48
N ASP A 39 12.68 8.89 17.24
CA ASP A 39 13.67 7.98 16.70
C ASP A 39 13.07 6.62 16.34
N SER A 40 13.70 5.90 15.44
CA SER A 40 13.32 4.54 15.02
C SER A 40 13.11 3.56 16.20
N GLY A 41 13.75 3.80 17.37
CA GLY A 41 13.59 3.01 18.59
C GLY A 41 12.50 3.49 19.54
N ASP A 42 11.88 4.64 19.31
CA ASP A 42 10.90 5.24 20.22
C ASP A 42 9.50 4.61 20.13
N GLY A 43 9.27 3.72 19.15
CA GLY A 43 8.01 3.00 19.01
C GLY A 43 6.86 3.79 18.37
N MET A 44 7.15 4.83 17.60
CA MET A 44 6.14 5.70 16.97
C MET A 44 5.21 4.96 16.02
N GLN A 45 5.73 3.97 15.30
CA GLN A 45 4.91 3.08 14.44
C GLN A 45 3.85 2.34 15.27
N LEU A 46 4.23 1.79 16.42
CA LEU A 46 3.31 1.11 17.33
C LEU A 46 2.27 2.07 17.91
N THR A 47 2.69 3.27 18.32
CA THR A 47 1.80 4.31 18.85
C THR A 47 0.73 4.70 17.84
N GLY A 48 1.14 5.00 16.61
CA GLY A 48 0.23 5.35 15.53
C GLY A 48 -0.72 4.20 15.17
N THR A 49 -0.21 2.96 15.07
CA THR A 49 -1.05 1.78 14.81
C THR A 49 -2.10 1.58 15.91
N GLN A 50 -1.73 1.72 17.21
CA GLN A 50 -2.68 1.55 18.30
C GLN A 50 -3.72 2.67 18.36
N PHE A 51 -3.35 3.89 17.98
CA PHE A 51 -4.30 4.98 17.83
C PHE A 51 -5.30 4.71 16.69
N SER A 52 -4.79 4.25 15.55
CA SER A 52 -5.59 3.88 14.37
C SER A 52 -6.57 2.74 14.67
N ASP A 53 -6.06 1.64 15.27
CA ASP A 53 -6.87 0.48 15.62
C ASP A 53 -8.00 0.85 16.59
N THR A 54 -7.68 1.64 17.64
CA THR A 54 -8.67 2.09 18.62
C THR A 54 -9.72 3.00 17.99
N SER A 55 -9.31 3.89 17.08
CA SER A 55 -10.23 4.79 16.35
C SER A 55 -11.16 4.01 15.43
N ALA A 56 -10.63 3.02 14.71
CA ALA A 56 -11.45 2.14 13.89
C ALA A 56 -12.44 1.30 14.73
N MET A 57 -12.03 0.81 15.91
CA MET A 57 -12.93 0.11 16.84
C MET A 57 -14.07 0.99 17.35
N MET A 58 -13.90 2.31 17.31
CA MET A 58 -14.96 3.29 17.59
C MET A 58 -15.80 3.65 16.37
N GLY A 59 -15.51 3.06 15.21
CA GLY A 59 -16.26 3.24 13.98
C GLY A 59 -15.80 4.40 13.11
N ASN A 60 -14.66 5.02 13.39
CA ASN A 60 -14.11 6.03 12.48
C ASN A 60 -13.51 5.40 11.22
N ASP A 61 -13.58 6.12 10.10
CA ASP A 61 -12.77 5.82 8.94
C ASP A 61 -11.36 6.38 9.11
N ILE A 62 -10.36 5.71 8.55
CA ILE A 62 -8.96 6.05 8.75
C ILE A 62 -8.13 5.85 7.48
N ALA A 63 -7.09 6.67 7.34
CA ALA A 63 -5.99 6.40 6.41
C ALA A 63 -4.66 6.69 7.09
N THR A 64 -3.67 5.83 6.87
CA THR A 64 -2.38 5.92 7.55
C THR A 64 -1.21 6.07 6.59
N PHE A 65 -0.13 6.72 7.06
CA PHE A 65 1.13 6.83 6.36
C PHE A 65 2.30 6.59 7.32
N PRO A 66 2.79 5.35 7.43
CA PRO A 66 4.05 5.05 8.10
C PRO A 66 5.23 5.66 7.34
N ASN A 67 6.01 6.51 7.98
CA ASN A 67 7.21 7.12 7.41
C ASN A 67 8.44 6.57 8.14
N TYR A 68 9.22 5.77 7.44
CA TYR A 68 10.42 5.14 7.98
C TYR A 68 11.65 6.02 7.79
N PRO A 69 12.69 5.87 8.66
CA PRO A 69 13.92 6.64 8.54
C PRO A 69 14.57 6.53 7.17
N SER A 70 15.22 7.59 6.75
CA SER A 70 15.99 7.58 5.50
C SER A 70 17.21 6.67 5.60
N GLU A 71 17.78 6.51 6.79
CA GLU A 71 18.92 5.66 7.07
C GLU A 71 18.59 4.66 8.18
N ILE A 72 18.72 3.35 7.87
CA ILE A 72 18.33 2.25 8.77
C ILE A 72 19.15 2.23 10.08
N ARG A 73 20.36 2.77 10.07
CA ARG A 73 21.28 2.79 11.21
C ARG A 73 21.74 4.20 11.57
N ALA A 74 20.91 5.20 11.33
CA ALA A 74 21.22 6.57 11.71
C ALA A 74 21.49 6.69 13.22
N PRO A 75 22.40 7.56 13.65
CA PRO A 75 22.62 7.84 15.06
C PRO A 75 21.33 8.35 15.71
N GLN A 76 21.02 7.82 16.89
CA GLN A 76 19.84 8.21 17.65
C GLN A 76 19.86 9.73 17.93
N GLY A 77 18.73 10.42 17.69
CA GLY A 77 18.57 11.86 17.84
C GLY A 77 19.02 12.68 16.63
N SER A 78 19.48 12.05 15.55
CA SER A 78 19.82 12.75 14.30
C SER A 78 18.60 12.90 13.37
N ILE A 79 18.62 13.89 12.50
CA ILE A 79 17.57 14.15 11.51
C ILE A 79 17.29 12.92 10.61
N TYR A 80 18.33 12.19 10.23
CA TYR A 80 18.22 11.02 9.35
C TYR A 80 17.59 9.80 10.01
N GLY A 81 17.54 9.75 11.34
CA GLY A 81 16.97 8.64 12.14
C GLY A 81 15.51 8.82 12.53
N VAL A 82 14.87 9.90 12.11
CA VAL A 82 13.49 10.20 12.46
C VAL A 82 12.54 9.23 11.77
N SER A 83 11.71 8.58 12.58
CA SER A 83 10.59 7.73 12.18
C SER A 83 9.28 8.43 12.51
N GLY A 84 8.31 8.37 11.62
CA GLY A 84 7.01 8.99 11.80
C GLY A 84 5.86 8.05 11.46
N PHE A 85 4.70 8.33 12.02
CA PHE A 85 3.44 7.69 11.67
C PHE A 85 2.35 8.75 11.62
N GLN A 86 1.78 8.96 10.46
CA GLN A 86 0.65 9.87 10.30
C GLN A 86 -0.63 9.09 10.14
N VAL A 87 -1.70 9.60 10.74
CA VAL A 87 -3.04 9.06 10.59
C VAL A 87 -4.04 10.19 10.47
N GLN A 88 -4.91 10.11 9.48
CA GLN A 88 -6.15 10.87 9.43
C GLN A 88 -7.28 9.97 9.89
N ILE A 89 -8.12 10.49 10.77
CA ILE A 89 -9.37 9.85 11.20
C ILE A 89 -10.54 10.78 10.92
N GLY A 90 -11.68 10.23 10.48
CA GLY A 90 -12.85 11.03 10.09
C GLY A 90 -14.17 10.35 10.39
N HIS A 91 -15.24 11.17 10.39
CA HIS A 91 -16.63 10.70 10.42
C HIS A 91 -17.21 10.46 9.01
N ALA A 92 -16.50 10.90 7.97
CA ALA A 92 -16.74 10.61 6.55
C ALA A 92 -15.61 9.73 6.01
N THR A 93 -15.76 9.26 4.77
CA THR A 93 -14.74 8.46 4.10
C THR A 93 -13.43 9.24 3.95
N VAL A 94 -12.34 8.64 4.38
CA VAL A 94 -10.99 9.19 4.35
C VAL A 94 -10.17 8.45 3.29
N HIS A 95 -9.65 9.18 2.31
CA HIS A 95 -8.89 8.61 1.20
C HIS A 95 -7.39 8.90 1.27
N THR A 96 -6.96 9.79 2.18
CA THR A 96 -5.57 10.21 2.36
C THR A 96 -5.21 10.30 3.85
N PRO A 97 -3.92 10.23 4.20
CA PRO A 97 -3.50 10.43 5.60
C PRO A 97 -3.54 11.91 6.05
N GLY A 98 -4.04 12.82 5.19
CA GLY A 98 -4.14 14.25 5.43
C GLY A 98 -2.90 15.04 4.99
N ASP A 99 -3.11 16.30 4.63
CA ASP A 99 -2.04 17.20 4.17
C ASP A 99 -1.38 17.94 5.34
N GLU A 100 -2.18 18.57 6.18
CA GLU A 100 -1.79 19.38 7.31
C GLU A 100 -1.97 18.62 8.62
N VAL A 101 -1.05 18.80 9.55
CA VAL A 101 -1.04 18.09 10.83
C VAL A 101 -1.74 18.92 11.90
N ASP A 102 -2.85 18.42 12.46
CA ASP A 102 -3.56 19.07 13.56
C ASP A 102 -2.85 18.86 14.91
N VAL A 103 -2.25 17.69 15.09
CA VAL A 103 -1.50 17.36 16.32
C VAL A 103 -0.19 16.68 15.95
N LEU A 104 0.93 17.32 16.27
CA LEU A 104 2.26 16.75 16.16
C LEU A 104 2.73 16.26 17.53
N VAL A 105 3.08 14.98 17.65
CA VAL A 105 3.73 14.41 18.84
C VAL A 105 5.20 14.20 18.52
N ALA A 106 6.07 15.07 19.02
CA ALA A 106 7.51 15.07 18.76
C ALA A 106 8.31 14.63 19.98
N MET A 107 8.88 13.42 19.92
CA MET A 107 9.58 12.80 21.04
C MET A 107 11.02 13.30 21.24
N ASN A 108 11.53 14.14 20.35
CA ASN A 108 12.88 14.74 20.44
C ASN A 108 13.02 15.95 19.50
N PRO A 109 14.11 16.76 19.61
CA PRO A 109 14.31 17.93 18.77
C PRO A 109 14.38 17.63 17.26
N ALA A 110 15.00 16.52 16.85
CA ALA A 110 15.10 16.15 15.43
C ALA A 110 13.72 15.85 14.83
N ALA A 111 12.87 15.16 15.60
CA ALA A 111 11.48 14.91 15.24
C ALA A 111 10.67 16.20 15.08
N LEU A 112 10.85 17.16 15.98
CA LEU A 112 10.23 18.49 15.87
C LEU A 112 10.71 19.21 14.60
N LYS A 113 12.02 19.36 14.42
CA LYS A 113 12.62 20.12 13.30
C LYS A 113 12.16 19.62 11.94
N THR A 114 12.15 18.31 11.74
CA THR A 114 11.83 17.71 10.44
C THR A 114 10.34 17.70 10.10
N ASN A 115 9.46 18.02 11.08
CA ASN A 115 8.01 17.95 10.88
C ASN A 115 7.27 19.27 11.17
N LEU A 116 7.93 20.27 11.71
CA LEU A 116 7.31 21.55 12.11
C LEU A 116 6.62 22.25 10.93
N SER A 117 7.23 22.23 9.75
CA SER A 117 6.68 22.86 8.54
C SER A 117 5.33 22.27 8.08
N SER A 118 4.96 21.10 8.55
CA SER A 118 3.67 20.46 8.22
C SER A 118 2.55 20.80 9.21
N VAL A 119 2.85 21.58 10.24
CA VAL A 119 1.90 21.97 11.29
C VAL A 119 1.45 23.40 11.02
N PRO A 120 0.17 23.67 10.72
CA PRO A 120 -0.35 25.02 10.55
C PRO A 120 -0.30 25.82 11.87
N VAL A 121 -0.22 27.14 11.74
CA VAL A 121 -0.33 28.07 12.85
C VAL A 121 -1.60 27.81 13.66
N GLY A 122 -1.49 27.83 14.99
CA GLY A 122 -2.60 27.57 15.92
C GLY A 122 -2.87 26.10 16.23
N LYS A 123 -2.17 25.17 15.56
CA LYS A 123 -2.33 23.72 15.83
C LYS A 123 -1.45 23.27 17.00
N THR A 124 -1.65 22.04 17.45
CA THR A 124 -1.07 21.51 18.69
C THR A 124 0.23 20.75 18.44
N ILE A 125 1.22 21.01 19.27
CA ILE A 125 2.50 20.29 19.30
C ILE A 125 2.72 19.74 20.72
N ILE A 126 2.88 18.42 20.85
CA ILE A 126 3.23 17.75 22.12
C ILE A 126 4.71 17.40 22.05
N VAL A 127 5.50 17.78 23.06
CA VAL A 127 6.95 17.51 23.11
C VAL A 127 7.35 16.79 24.39
N ASP A 128 8.31 15.85 24.27
CA ASP A 128 9.01 15.26 25.42
C ASP A 128 10.18 16.17 25.85
N THR A 129 9.95 17.04 26.84
CA THR A 129 10.94 18.04 27.27
C THR A 129 12.24 17.44 27.79
N ASP A 130 12.22 16.21 28.33
CA ASP A 130 13.42 15.50 28.78
C ASP A 130 14.43 15.25 27.64
N SER A 131 13.95 15.24 26.41
CA SER A 131 14.75 15.02 25.22
C SER A 131 15.41 16.30 24.67
N PHE A 132 15.01 17.52 25.13
CA PHE A 132 15.51 18.81 24.63
C PHE A 132 16.79 19.28 25.34
N ASN A 133 17.73 18.38 25.59
CA ASN A 133 19.03 18.67 26.16
C ASN A 133 20.05 19.08 25.09
N LYS A 134 21.14 19.75 25.52
CA LYS A 134 22.19 20.30 24.65
C LYS A 134 22.72 19.30 23.61
N LYS A 135 22.92 18.05 24.01
CA LYS A 135 23.44 17.00 23.11
C LYS A 135 22.46 16.66 21.97
N ASN A 136 21.17 16.54 22.29
CA ASN A 136 20.14 16.21 21.30
C ASN A 136 19.81 17.41 20.42
N LEU A 137 19.86 18.65 20.94
CA LEU A 137 19.72 19.87 20.17
C LEU A 137 20.84 19.97 19.11
N GLN A 138 22.10 19.72 19.48
CA GLN A 138 23.23 19.71 18.56
C GLN A 138 23.06 18.64 17.46
N LYS A 139 22.61 17.44 17.81
CA LYS A 139 22.36 16.37 16.83
C LYS A 139 21.22 16.69 15.85
N ALA A 140 20.26 17.46 16.32
CA ALA A 140 19.16 17.98 15.52
C ALA A 140 19.52 19.27 14.77
N GLU A 141 20.78 19.72 14.88
CA GLU A 141 21.27 20.94 14.22
C GLU A 141 20.51 22.21 14.65
N TYR A 142 20.10 22.29 15.93
CA TYR A 142 19.59 23.51 16.55
C TYR A 142 20.73 24.25 17.25
N ASP A 143 20.84 25.55 16.99
CA ASP A 143 21.78 26.43 17.68
C ASP A 143 21.29 26.73 19.11
N GLU A 144 19.99 26.97 19.25
CA GLU A 144 19.32 27.26 20.50
C GLU A 144 18.10 26.35 20.72
N ASN A 145 17.59 26.27 21.94
CA ASN A 145 16.43 25.45 22.24
C ASN A 145 15.14 26.11 21.72
N PRO A 146 14.44 25.53 20.74
CA PRO A 146 13.24 26.12 20.14
C PRO A 146 12.09 26.31 21.14
N LEU A 147 12.09 25.61 22.28
CA LEU A 147 11.12 25.82 23.36
C LEU A 147 11.35 27.15 24.11
N LEU A 148 12.54 27.76 23.97
CA LEU A 148 12.93 29.00 24.69
C LEU A 148 13.08 30.22 23.77
N THR A 149 13.20 30.02 22.44
CA THR A 149 13.48 31.10 21.47
C THR A 149 12.24 31.85 20.99
N GLY A 150 11.05 31.37 21.33
CA GLY A 150 9.80 31.91 20.79
C GLY A 150 9.43 31.43 19.39
N GLU A 151 10.22 30.55 18.79
CA GLU A 151 9.93 29.94 17.47
C GLU A 151 8.55 29.24 17.45
N LEU A 152 8.13 28.71 18.57
CA LEU A 152 6.87 27.97 18.72
C LEU A 152 5.69 28.81 19.22
N ASN A 153 5.82 30.13 19.37
CA ASN A 153 4.78 31.00 19.93
C ASN A 153 3.47 31.02 19.14
N ASN A 154 3.51 30.63 17.85
CA ASN A 154 2.33 30.58 17.00
C ASN A 154 1.59 29.23 17.07
N PHE A 155 2.02 28.31 17.93
CA PHE A 155 1.43 26.98 18.10
C PHE A 155 0.94 26.79 19.54
N VAL A 156 0.04 25.83 19.74
CA VAL A 156 -0.35 25.37 21.09
C VAL A 156 0.65 24.30 21.51
N VAL A 157 1.66 24.68 22.27
CA VAL A 157 2.73 23.75 22.70
C VAL A 157 2.37 23.13 24.05
N ILE A 158 2.34 21.80 24.09
CA ILE A 158 2.18 21.01 25.33
C ILE A 158 3.53 20.44 25.68
N GLU A 159 4.16 21.05 26.64
CA GLU A 159 5.44 20.64 27.20
C GLU A 159 5.22 19.60 28.30
N ALA A 160 5.69 18.37 28.08
CA ALA A 160 5.56 17.29 29.06
C ALA A 160 6.91 16.57 29.25
N PRO A 161 7.36 16.35 30.48
CA PRO A 161 8.55 15.52 30.77
C PRO A 161 8.18 14.03 30.66
N ILE A 162 7.82 13.61 29.42
CA ILE A 162 7.24 12.28 29.15
C ILE A 162 8.13 11.15 29.64
N THR A 163 9.44 11.26 29.42
CA THR A 163 10.40 10.23 29.82
C THR A 163 10.48 10.10 31.35
N THR A 164 10.55 11.23 32.08
CA THR A 164 10.59 11.25 33.52
C THR A 164 9.30 10.71 34.13
N LEU A 165 8.15 11.22 33.71
CA LEU A 165 6.84 10.78 34.23
C LEU A 165 6.57 9.30 33.92
N THR A 166 7.02 8.82 32.76
CA THR A 166 6.94 7.38 32.44
C THR A 166 7.73 6.55 33.44
N ARG A 167 9.00 6.92 33.73
CA ARG A 167 9.84 6.19 34.66
C ARG A 167 9.27 6.19 36.07
N GLU A 168 8.79 7.33 36.53
CA GLU A 168 8.15 7.47 37.86
C GLU A 168 6.90 6.58 37.98
N SER A 169 6.06 6.54 36.96
CA SER A 169 4.82 5.74 36.99
C SER A 169 5.04 4.22 37.04
N ILE A 170 6.25 3.75 36.75
CA ILE A 170 6.61 2.32 36.69
C ILE A 170 7.86 1.95 37.50
N ALA A 171 8.34 2.85 38.35
CA ALA A 171 9.59 2.68 39.11
C ALA A 171 9.60 1.43 40.00
N ASP A 172 8.46 1.06 40.57
CA ASP A 172 8.27 -0.09 41.47
C ASP A 172 8.16 -1.45 40.77
N ILE A 173 8.10 -1.50 39.42
CA ILE A 173 7.92 -2.77 38.67
C ILE A 173 9.22 -3.60 38.60
N GLY A 174 10.38 -2.97 38.85
CA GLY A 174 11.68 -3.66 38.84
C GLY A 174 12.25 -3.89 37.43
N LEU A 175 11.90 -3.03 36.46
CA LEU A 175 12.49 -3.01 35.11
C LEU A 175 13.80 -2.20 35.11
N ASP A 176 14.71 -2.52 34.19
CA ASP A 176 15.89 -1.71 33.96
C ASP A 176 15.54 -0.35 33.30
N ASN A 177 16.42 0.63 33.42
CA ASN A 177 16.21 1.98 32.88
C ASN A 177 15.89 2.01 31.35
N LYS A 178 16.46 1.09 30.59
CA LYS A 178 16.23 1.00 29.15
C LYS A 178 14.83 0.47 28.83
N ALA A 179 14.39 -0.55 29.55
CA ALA A 179 13.05 -1.10 29.43
C ALA A 179 11.99 -0.08 29.87
N MET A 180 12.22 0.64 31.00
CA MET A 180 11.34 1.72 31.45
C MET A 180 11.20 2.81 30.37
N THR A 181 12.30 3.31 29.85
CA THR A 181 12.29 4.37 28.81
C THR A 181 11.56 3.93 27.53
N ARG A 182 11.56 2.65 27.19
CA ARG A 182 10.83 2.14 26.00
C ARG A 182 9.31 2.24 26.15
N SER A 183 8.78 2.38 27.36
CA SER A 183 7.34 2.54 27.57
C SER A 183 6.84 3.98 27.39
N LYS A 184 7.72 4.96 27.14
CA LYS A 184 7.35 6.38 26.96
C LYS A 184 6.38 6.64 25.81
N ASN A 185 6.41 5.77 24.78
CA ASN A 185 5.46 5.82 23.67
C ASN A 185 4.02 5.55 24.12
N MET A 186 3.81 4.70 25.12
CA MET A 186 2.49 4.45 25.69
C MET A 186 1.99 5.65 26.51
N PHE A 187 2.89 6.37 27.18
CA PHE A 187 2.54 7.62 27.84
C PHE A 187 2.05 8.67 26.84
N ALA A 188 2.82 8.91 25.76
CA ALA A 188 2.43 9.82 24.70
C ALA A 188 1.09 9.42 24.04
N LEU A 189 0.87 8.10 23.82
CA LEU A 189 -0.39 7.58 23.32
C LEU A 189 -1.55 7.86 24.28
N GLY A 190 -1.32 7.71 25.59
CA GLY A 190 -2.31 8.02 26.63
C GLY A 190 -2.78 9.47 26.59
N MET A 191 -1.84 10.42 26.42
CA MET A 191 -2.17 11.84 26.27
C MET A 191 -3.10 12.09 25.06
N VAL A 192 -2.77 11.51 23.91
CA VAL A 192 -3.58 11.64 22.69
C VAL A 192 -4.91 10.92 22.81
N PHE A 193 -4.98 9.81 23.55
CA PHE A 193 -6.24 9.10 23.82
C PHE A 193 -7.20 9.96 24.62
N TRP A 194 -6.73 10.66 25.65
CA TRP A 194 -7.54 11.61 26.39
C TRP A 194 -8.04 12.74 25.49
N MET A 195 -7.13 13.35 24.72
CA MET A 195 -7.44 14.47 23.81
C MET A 195 -8.58 14.15 22.83
N PHE A 196 -8.66 12.91 22.34
CA PHE A 196 -9.68 12.48 21.39
C PHE A 196 -10.71 11.50 21.95
N SER A 197 -10.88 11.47 23.27
CA SER A 197 -11.87 10.65 23.98
C SER A 197 -11.79 9.15 23.60
N ARG A 198 -10.56 8.61 23.48
CA ARG A 198 -10.34 7.22 23.09
C ARG A 198 -10.29 6.30 24.32
N PRO A 199 -10.99 5.14 24.30
CA PRO A 199 -10.97 4.19 25.41
C PRO A 199 -9.64 3.41 25.46
N LEU A 200 -9.04 3.27 26.65
CA LEU A 200 -7.77 2.55 26.86
C LEU A 200 -7.90 1.03 26.63
N LYS A 201 -9.09 0.47 26.84
CA LYS A 201 -9.38 -0.97 26.86
C LYS A 201 -8.83 -1.76 25.67
N TYR A 202 -8.93 -1.20 24.46
CA TYR A 202 -8.49 -1.92 23.24
C TYR A 202 -6.96 -2.05 23.21
N THR A 203 -6.24 -0.98 23.51
CA THR A 203 -4.78 -1.00 23.60
C THR A 203 -4.30 -1.83 24.79
N GLU A 204 -4.97 -1.81 25.93
CA GLU A 204 -4.64 -2.70 27.07
C GLU A 204 -4.77 -4.17 26.69
N THR A 205 -5.83 -4.55 25.97
CA THR A 205 -6.01 -5.91 25.44
C THR A 205 -4.92 -6.29 24.43
N PHE A 206 -4.51 -5.35 23.59
CA PHE A 206 -3.38 -5.57 22.67
C PHE A 206 -2.07 -5.78 23.43
N ILE A 207 -1.78 -4.98 24.46
CA ILE A 207 -0.58 -5.12 25.32
C ILE A 207 -0.55 -6.51 25.96
N ASP A 208 -1.67 -7.01 26.50
CA ASP A 208 -1.77 -8.36 27.06
C ASP A 208 -1.36 -9.44 26.06
N LYS A 209 -1.85 -9.34 24.84
CA LYS A 209 -1.55 -10.31 23.78
C LYS A 209 -0.11 -10.20 23.29
N LYS A 210 0.36 -8.98 23.01
CA LYS A 210 1.70 -8.73 22.45
C LYS A 210 2.82 -9.15 23.39
N PHE A 211 2.65 -8.93 24.68
CA PHE A 211 3.64 -9.24 25.69
C PHE A 211 3.28 -10.46 26.55
N ALA A 212 2.45 -11.36 26.01
CA ALA A 212 2.05 -12.57 26.72
C ALA A 212 3.26 -13.30 27.32
N GLY A 213 3.17 -13.68 28.61
CA GLY A 213 4.26 -14.28 29.37
C GLY A 213 5.30 -13.31 29.95
N LYS A 214 5.20 -11.98 29.69
CA LYS A 214 6.11 -10.95 30.21
C LYS A 214 5.36 -9.96 31.09
N THR A 215 4.94 -10.42 32.27
CA THR A 215 4.02 -9.71 33.19
C THR A 215 4.49 -8.28 33.53
N GLN A 216 5.80 -8.10 33.80
CA GLN A 216 6.35 -6.78 34.08
C GLN A 216 6.22 -5.81 32.91
N LEU A 217 6.41 -6.26 31.65
CA LEU A 217 6.24 -5.42 30.48
C LEU A 217 4.78 -5.08 30.21
N ILE A 218 3.86 -6.02 30.48
CA ILE A 218 2.42 -5.77 30.38
C ILE A 218 2.04 -4.66 31.35
N GLU A 219 2.40 -4.81 32.62
CA GLU A 219 2.06 -3.85 33.65
C GLU A 219 2.69 -2.47 33.39
N ALA A 220 3.97 -2.42 32.99
CA ALA A 220 4.65 -1.18 32.68
C ALA A 220 3.98 -0.40 31.55
N ASN A 221 3.67 -1.06 30.43
CA ASN A 221 3.03 -0.38 29.30
C ASN A 221 1.61 0.09 29.63
N LYS A 222 0.83 -0.69 30.38
CA LYS A 222 -0.51 -0.29 30.83
C LYS A 222 -0.46 0.89 31.81
N ARG A 223 0.46 0.87 32.77
CA ARG A 223 0.64 2.01 33.72
C ARG A 223 1.10 3.26 32.99
N ALA A 224 2.07 3.17 32.10
CA ALA A 224 2.51 4.30 31.30
C ALA A 224 1.37 4.89 30.46
N LEU A 225 0.54 4.04 29.82
CA LEU A 225 -0.64 4.47 29.06
C LEU A 225 -1.64 5.25 29.92
N ARG A 226 -1.98 4.70 31.11
CA ARG A 226 -2.89 5.34 32.07
C ARG A 226 -2.31 6.62 32.63
N ALA A 227 -1.01 6.64 32.94
CA ALA A 227 -0.33 7.82 33.45
C ALA A 227 -0.37 8.97 32.46
N GLY A 228 -0.13 8.69 31.13
CA GLY A 228 -0.24 9.70 30.08
C GLY A 228 -1.67 10.22 29.91
N PHE A 229 -2.68 9.34 30.00
CA PHE A 229 -4.09 9.73 29.97
C PHE A 229 -4.46 10.66 31.13
N ASN A 230 -4.12 10.28 32.37
CA ASN A 230 -4.40 11.06 33.55
C ASN A 230 -3.61 12.38 33.61
N PHE A 231 -2.36 12.38 33.08
CA PHE A 231 -1.58 13.60 32.97
C PHE A 231 -2.28 14.63 32.07
N ALA A 232 -2.73 14.19 30.86
CA ALA A 232 -3.45 15.07 29.94
C ALA A 232 -4.76 15.60 30.55
N GLU A 233 -5.46 14.80 31.35
CA GLU A 233 -6.66 15.22 32.09
C GLU A 233 -6.35 16.28 33.16
N THR A 234 -5.18 16.21 33.78
CA THR A 234 -4.80 17.10 34.91
C THR A 234 -4.26 18.44 34.43
N ILE A 235 -3.57 18.50 33.31
CA ILE A 235 -3.00 19.73 32.77
C ILE A 235 -4.04 20.55 32.03
N GLU A 236 -4.96 21.21 32.60
CA GLU A 236 -6.03 22.06 32.02
C GLU A 236 -5.67 22.86 30.73
N LEU A 237 -4.45 22.70 30.17
CA LEU A 237 -3.94 23.27 28.91
C LEU A 237 -4.71 22.78 27.69
N ILE A 238 -5.37 21.64 27.78
CA ILE A 238 -6.26 21.12 26.77
C ILE A 238 -7.67 21.46 27.20
N SER A 239 -8.18 22.59 26.75
CA SER A 239 -9.46 23.17 27.18
C SER A 239 -10.69 22.30 26.88
N SER A 240 -10.55 21.24 26.07
CA SER A 240 -11.61 20.25 25.83
C SER A 240 -11.09 19.01 25.11
N ALA A 241 -11.58 17.84 25.51
CA ALA A 241 -11.41 16.62 24.72
C ALA A 241 -12.30 16.70 23.47
N TYR A 242 -11.75 16.40 22.32
CA TYR A 242 -12.50 16.37 21.05
C TYR A 242 -13.18 15.02 20.85
N THR A 243 -14.29 15.03 20.15
CA THR A 243 -15.00 13.82 19.73
C THR A 243 -15.12 13.80 18.21
N ILE A 244 -14.79 12.66 17.60
CA ILE A 244 -15.02 12.39 16.18
C ILE A 244 -16.10 11.31 16.13
N LEU A 245 -17.21 11.63 15.48
CA LEU A 245 -18.34 10.72 15.35
C LEU A 245 -17.96 9.51 14.47
N PRO A 246 -18.62 8.35 14.63
CA PRO A 246 -18.45 7.21 13.75
C PRO A 246 -18.74 7.57 12.30
N ALA A 247 -17.95 7.01 11.37
CA ALA A 247 -18.18 7.16 9.94
C ALA A 247 -19.40 6.34 9.49
N LYS A 248 -20.07 6.81 8.44
CA LYS A 248 -21.12 6.06 7.78
C LYS A 248 -20.50 4.99 6.90
N MET A 249 -20.31 3.79 7.46
CA MET A 249 -19.76 2.65 6.73
C MET A 249 -20.87 1.63 6.44
N ASP A 250 -20.75 0.92 5.31
CA ASP A 250 -21.64 -0.20 5.01
C ASP A 250 -21.65 -1.23 6.15
N PRO A 251 -22.80 -1.81 6.50
CA PRO A 251 -22.84 -2.88 7.50
C PRO A 251 -21.93 -4.04 7.15
N GLY A 252 -21.12 -4.52 8.10
CA GLY A 252 -20.21 -5.63 7.87
C GLY A 252 -19.18 -5.82 8.97
N ILE A 253 -18.27 -6.75 8.73
CA ILE A 253 -17.10 -7.00 9.57
C ILE A 253 -15.90 -6.35 8.88
N TYR A 254 -15.20 -5.49 9.60
CA TYR A 254 -14.05 -4.78 9.11
C TYR A 254 -12.78 -5.13 9.88
N ARG A 255 -11.66 -4.93 9.26
CA ARG A 255 -10.36 -4.87 9.91
C ARG A 255 -9.54 -3.76 9.28
N ILE A 256 -8.58 -3.23 10.04
CA ILE A 256 -7.52 -2.42 9.48
C ILE A 256 -6.53 -3.34 8.77
N ILE A 257 -6.22 -3.03 7.51
CA ILE A 257 -5.33 -3.85 6.68
C ILE A 257 -4.28 -2.98 5.99
N SER A 258 -3.03 -3.42 6.03
CA SER A 258 -1.97 -2.82 5.19
C SER A 258 -1.99 -3.41 3.79
N GLY A 259 -1.49 -2.67 2.80
CA GLY A 259 -1.46 -3.14 1.42
C GLY A 259 -0.66 -4.43 1.23
N ASN A 260 0.48 -4.58 1.92
CA ASN A 260 1.26 -5.81 1.86
C ASN A 260 0.48 -7.02 2.43
N THR A 261 -0.22 -6.85 3.56
CA THR A 261 -1.09 -7.89 4.12
C THR A 261 -2.24 -8.20 3.17
N ALA A 262 -2.88 -7.17 2.60
CA ALA A 262 -3.97 -7.30 1.65
C ALA A 262 -3.54 -8.06 0.39
N THR A 263 -2.35 -7.76 -0.16
CA THR A 263 -1.74 -8.47 -1.28
C THR A 263 -1.58 -9.96 -0.98
N ALA A 264 -0.99 -10.29 0.17
CA ALA A 264 -0.81 -11.69 0.58
C ALA A 264 -2.14 -12.43 0.71
N TRP A 265 -3.17 -11.78 1.25
CA TRP A 265 -4.50 -12.37 1.42
C TRP A 265 -5.28 -12.49 0.11
N GLY A 266 -5.06 -11.57 -0.84
CA GLY A 266 -5.58 -11.68 -2.20
C GLY A 266 -5.08 -12.94 -2.90
N PHE A 267 -3.80 -13.28 -2.72
CA PHE A 267 -3.23 -14.53 -3.24
C PHE A 267 -3.80 -15.78 -2.56
N LEU A 268 -4.00 -15.75 -1.23
CA LEU A 268 -4.65 -16.87 -0.53
C LEU A 268 -6.06 -17.10 -1.06
N ALA A 269 -6.82 -16.02 -1.27
CA ALA A 269 -8.16 -16.11 -1.83
C ALA A 269 -8.15 -16.61 -3.29
N ALA A 270 -7.19 -16.18 -4.11
CA ALA A 270 -7.03 -16.67 -5.49
C ALA A 270 -6.66 -18.15 -5.54
N SER A 271 -5.80 -18.61 -4.62
CA SER A 271 -5.47 -20.03 -4.47
C SER A 271 -6.71 -20.88 -4.15
N GLU A 272 -7.53 -20.44 -3.20
CA GLU A 272 -8.78 -21.15 -2.85
C GLU A 272 -9.75 -21.18 -4.04
N LYS A 273 -9.89 -20.06 -4.78
CA LYS A 273 -10.85 -19.94 -5.88
C LYS A 273 -10.41 -20.61 -7.17
N SER A 274 -9.11 -20.81 -7.37
CA SER A 274 -8.55 -21.53 -8.53
C SER A 274 -8.28 -23.01 -8.24
N GLY A 275 -8.26 -23.43 -6.98
CA GLY A 275 -7.82 -24.75 -6.56
C GLY A 275 -6.31 -24.99 -6.74
N ARG A 276 -5.52 -23.94 -7.05
CA ARG A 276 -4.06 -24.05 -7.25
C ARG A 276 -3.30 -23.72 -5.98
N PRO A 277 -2.38 -24.60 -5.53
CA PRO A 277 -1.56 -24.31 -4.36
C PRO A 277 -0.62 -23.13 -4.64
N ILE A 278 -0.38 -22.28 -3.62
CA ILE A 278 0.53 -21.13 -3.73
C ILE A 278 1.99 -21.59 -3.63
N PHE A 279 2.83 -20.99 -4.49
CA PHE A 279 4.27 -20.98 -4.33
C PHE A 279 4.80 -19.55 -4.49
N LEU A 280 5.46 -19.04 -3.45
CA LEU A 280 6.18 -17.77 -3.48
C LEU A 280 7.67 -18.02 -3.47
N GLY A 281 8.36 -17.70 -4.58
CA GLY A 281 9.83 -17.65 -4.66
C GLY A 281 10.30 -16.20 -4.66
N SER A 282 10.98 -15.75 -3.59
CA SER A 282 11.33 -14.35 -3.44
C SER A 282 12.64 -14.13 -2.69
N TYR A 283 13.25 -12.96 -2.92
CA TYR A 283 14.35 -12.41 -2.14
C TYR A 283 13.84 -11.22 -1.33
N PRO A 284 14.18 -11.11 -0.03
CA PRO A 284 13.72 -10.02 0.82
C PRO A 284 14.25 -8.66 0.36
N ILE A 285 13.34 -7.72 0.13
CA ILE A 285 13.65 -6.34 -0.23
C ILE A 285 12.60 -5.38 0.32
N THR A 286 13.03 -4.23 0.85
CA THR A 286 12.13 -3.14 1.26
C THR A 286 11.49 -2.50 0.03
N PRO A 287 10.14 -2.28 0.02
CA PRO A 287 9.15 -2.56 1.06
C PRO A 287 8.35 -3.87 0.86
N ALA A 288 8.76 -4.78 -0.02
CA ALA A 288 8.01 -5.98 -0.42
C ALA A 288 8.10 -7.16 0.58
N THR A 289 9.06 -7.14 1.51
CA THR A 289 9.38 -8.28 2.40
C THR A 289 8.19 -8.76 3.24
N GLU A 290 7.29 -7.85 3.64
CA GLU A 290 6.16 -8.20 4.49
C GLU A 290 5.19 -9.18 3.81
N ILE A 291 5.06 -9.16 2.48
CA ILE A 291 4.25 -10.13 1.73
C ILE A 291 4.79 -11.55 1.96
N LEU A 292 6.12 -11.73 1.85
CA LEU A 292 6.78 -13.01 2.13
C LEU A 292 6.57 -13.46 3.59
N GLN A 293 6.70 -12.55 4.55
CA GLN A 293 6.51 -12.82 5.96
C GLN A 293 5.07 -13.24 6.26
N GLU A 294 4.08 -12.53 5.69
CA GLU A 294 2.66 -12.82 5.90
C GLU A 294 2.28 -14.19 5.30
N LEU A 295 2.70 -14.52 4.08
CA LEU A 295 2.45 -15.83 3.47
C LEU A 295 3.17 -16.95 4.22
N THR A 296 4.39 -16.73 4.72
CA THR A 296 5.12 -17.71 5.54
C THR A 296 4.38 -18.00 6.85
N ALA A 297 3.79 -16.98 7.48
CA ALA A 297 2.98 -17.15 8.67
C ALA A 297 1.67 -17.93 8.38
N LYS A 298 1.21 -17.98 7.13
CA LYS A 298 -0.01 -18.65 6.68
C LYS A 298 0.22 -20.01 5.99
N LYS A 299 1.35 -20.65 6.22
CA LYS A 299 1.67 -21.97 5.64
C LYS A 299 0.60 -23.06 5.88
N TYR A 300 -0.21 -22.94 6.93
CA TYR A 300 -1.30 -23.86 7.22
C TYR A 300 -2.45 -23.78 6.20
N PHE A 301 -2.53 -22.74 5.38
CA PHE A 301 -3.40 -22.68 4.19
C PHE A 301 -2.78 -23.35 2.94
N GLY A 302 -1.63 -23.99 3.08
CA GLY A 302 -0.95 -24.66 1.97
C GLY A 302 0.00 -23.75 1.19
N ALA A 303 0.23 -22.52 1.63
CA ALA A 303 1.20 -21.64 1.01
C ALA A 303 2.64 -22.17 1.23
N LYS A 304 3.37 -22.36 0.12
CA LYS A 304 4.79 -22.68 0.11
C LYS A 304 5.57 -21.41 -0.17
N THR A 305 6.53 -21.10 0.69
CA THR A 305 7.39 -19.93 0.52
C THR A 305 8.84 -20.37 0.47
N PHE A 306 9.59 -19.79 -0.46
CA PHE A 306 11.02 -20.03 -0.63
C PHE A 306 11.75 -18.68 -0.65
N GLN A 307 12.64 -18.48 0.31
CA GLN A 307 13.55 -17.34 0.33
C GLN A 307 14.81 -17.70 -0.43
N ALA A 308 15.00 -17.07 -1.58
CA ALA A 308 16.16 -17.27 -2.43
C ALA A 308 17.36 -16.42 -1.99
N GLU A 309 18.53 -16.71 -2.53
CA GLU A 309 19.76 -15.95 -2.32
C GLU A 309 19.79 -14.61 -3.09
N ASP A 310 19.03 -14.49 -4.18
CA ASP A 310 18.86 -13.26 -4.97
C ASP A 310 17.54 -13.25 -5.72
N GLU A 311 17.27 -12.17 -6.45
CA GLU A 311 16.03 -11.95 -7.21
C GLU A 311 15.91 -12.90 -8.41
N ILE A 312 17.02 -13.27 -9.05
CA ILE A 312 17.04 -14.16 -10.21
C ILE A 312 16.66 -15.58 -9.79
N ALA A 313 17.26 -16.09 -8.72
CA ALA A 313 16.89 -17.38 -8.13
C ALA A 313 15.42 -17.38 -7.66
N GLY A 314 14.96 -16.28 -7.06
CA GLY A 314 13.57 -16.13 -6.60
C GLY A 314 12.56 -16.34 -7.71
N ILE A 315 12.67 -15.61 -8.83
CA ILE A 315 11.75 -15.78 -9.96
C ILE A 315 11.92 -17.12 -10.67
N SER A 316 13.16 -17.64 -10.78
CA SER A 316 13.41 -18.92 -11.44
C SER A 316 12.72 -20.08 -10.72
N THR A 317 12.72 -20.08 -9.38
CA THR A 317 11.99 -21.07 -8.58
C THR A 317 10.47 -20.94 -8.76
N ALA A 318 9.95 -19.71 -8.88
CA ALA A 318 8.54 -19.45 -9.15
C ALA A 318 8.13 -19.93 -10.55
N ILE A 319 8.96 -19.75 -11.58
CA ILE A 319 8.72 -20.30 -12.93
C ILE A 319 8.63 -21.84 -12.89
N GLY A 320 9.54 -22.49 -12.18
CA GLY A 320 9.50 -23.95 -11.98
C GLY A 320 8.22 -24.41 -11.25
N ALA A 321 7.78 -23.66 -10.25
CA ALA A 321 6.51 -23.92 -9.56
C ALA A 321 5.30 -23.71 -10.47
N SER A 322 5.30 -22.68 -11.31
CA SER A 322 4.27 -22.47 -12.33
C SER A 322 4.20 -23.65 -13.30
N PHE A 323 5.34 -24.10 -13.82
CA PHE A 323 5.39 -25.28 -14.67
C PHE A 323 4.75 -26.50 -14.01
N SER A 324 4.90 -26.67 -12.70
CA SER A 324 4.31 -27.77 -11.93
C SER A 324 2.87 -27.52 -11.44
N GLY A 325 2.20 -26.47 -11.90
CA GLY A 325 0.78 -26.22 -11.65
C GLY A 325 0.45 -25.43 -10.40
N HIS A 326 1.40 -24.68 -9.84
CA HIS A 326 1.15 -23.78 -8.71
C HIS A 326 0.71 -22.39 -9.18
N LEU A 327 -0.09 -21.71 -8.36
CA LEU A 327 -0.18 -20.25 -8.41
C LEU A 327 1.20 -19.71 -7.98
N ALA A 328 2.01 -19.36 -8.97
CA ALA A 328 3.39 -18.96 -8.75
C ALA A 328 3.50 -17.44 -8.62
N ILE A 329 4.23 -16.99 -7.61
CA ILE A 329 4.37 -15.58 -7.24
C ILE A 329 5.84 -15.29 -6.97
N THR A 330 6.27 -14.09 -7.34
CA THR A 330 7.52 -13.49 -6.86
C THR A 330 7.26 -12.05 -6.45
N THR A 331 7.91 -11.59 -5.38
CA THR A 331 7.77 -10.21 -4.90
C THR A 331 9.10 -9.49 -4.97
N THR A 332 9.08 -8.20 -5.30
CA THR A 332 10.28 -7.39 -5.44
C THR A 332 9.97 -5.89 -5.34
N SER A 333 10.97 -5.07 -5.66
CA SER A 333 10.91 -3.63 -5.89
C SER A 333 11.74 -3.33 -7.15
N GLY A 334 11.71 -2.11 -7.66
CA GLY A 334 12.33 -1.71 -8.94
C GLY A 334 13.70 -2.31 -9.27
N PRO A 335 14.71 -2.29 -8.36
CA PRO A 335 16.01 -2.91 -8.64
C PRO A 335 15.90 -4.40 -8.94
N GLY A 336 15.06 -5.12 -8.19
CA GLY A 336 14.87 -6.55 -8.41
C GLY A 336 14.00 -6.85 -9.63
N LEU A 337 13.06 -5.97 -10.02
CA LEU A 337 12.33 -6.09 -11.28
C LEU A 337 13.29 -6.03 -12.46
N ALA A 338 14.31 -5.15 -12.42
CA ALA A 338 15.36 -5.08 -13.42
C ALA A 338 16.14 -6.40 -13.54
N LEU A 339 16.54 -7.00 -12.42
CA LEU A 339 17.27 -8.29 -12.39
C LEU A 339 16.42 -9.45 -12.89
N LYS A 340 15.10 -9.40 -12.73
CA LYS A 340 14.16 -10.44 -13.19
C LYS A 340 13.81 -10.34 -14.68
N GLY A 341 14.27 -9.32 -15.39
CA GLY A 341 13.85 -9.02 -16.77
C GLY A 341 13.98 -10.20 -17.74
N GLU A 342 15.11 -10.92 -17.73
CA GLU A 342 15.32 -12.10 -18.56
C GLU A 342 14.37 -13.25 -18.21
N ALA A 343 14.22 -13.56 -16.93
CA ALA A 343 13.32 -14.62 -16.47
C ALA A 343 11.84 -14.33 -16.77
N ILE A 344 11.42 -13.06 -16.75
CA ILE A 344 10.08 -12.65 -17.20
C ILE A 344 9.94 -12.93 -18.70
N GLY A 345 10.97 -12.64 -19.52
CA GLY A 345 11.02 -12.99 -20.92
C GLY A 345 10.89 -14.50 -21.16
N LEU A 346 11.57 -15.32 -20.35
CA LEU A 346 11.43 -16.77 -20.39
C LEU A 346 9.99 -17.20 -20.07
N ALA A 347 9.35 -16.62 -19.07
CA ALA A 347 7.96 -16.94 -18.72
C ALA A 347 6.98 -16.56 -19.86
N VAL A 348 7.23 -15.45 -20.57
CA VAL A 348 6.49 -15.07 -21.79
C VAL A 348 6.68 -16.11 -22.89
N MET A 349 7.92 -16.54 -23.14
CA MET A 349 8.24 -17.53 -24.18
C MET A 349 7.66 -18.91 -23.90
N THR A 350 7.64 -19.31 -22.64
CA THR A 350 7.10 -20.61 -22.21
C THR A 350 5.58 -20.57 -21.97
N GLU A 351 5.00 -19.38 -22.01
CA GLU A 351 3.58 -19.12 -21.72
C GLU A 351 3.16 -19.75 -20.39
N LEU A 352 3.88 -19.41 -19.32
CA LEU A 352 3.61 -19.86 -17.96
C LEU A 352 3.00 -18.72 -17.12
N PRO A 353 1.92 -19.01 -16.37
CA PRO A 353 1.30 -18.02 -15.48
C PRO A 353 2.17 -17.75 -14.27
N ILE A 354 2.55 -16.49 -14.07
CA ILE A 354 3.28 -16.04 -12.89
C ILE A 354 2.84 -14.62 -12.54
N VAL A 355 2.72 -14.32 -11.24
CA VAL A 355 2.48 -12.95 -10.78
C VAL A 355 3.77 -12.39 -10.19
N ILE A 356 4.19 -11.25 -10.72
CA ILE A 356 5.33 -10.49 -10.24
C ILE A 356 4.79 -9.25 -9.51
N VAL A 357 4.93 -9.18 -8.19
CA VAL A 357 4.56 -8.00 -7.41
C VAL A 357 5.77 -7.09 -7.33
N ASP A 358 5.63 -5.90 -7.87
CA ASP A 358 6.61 -4.83 -7.75
C ASP A 358 6.08 -3.75 -6.80
N VAL A 359 6.64 -3.73 -5.59
CA VAL A 359 6.36 -2.68 -4.61
C VAL A 359 7.35 -1.55 -4.83
N GLN A 360 6.94 -0.57 -5.63
CA GLN A 360 7.79 0.52 -6.10
C GLN A 360 8.31 1.39 -4.96
N ARG A 361 9.53 1.87 -5.12
CA ARG A 361 10.20 2.82 -4.22
C ARG A 361 11.02 3.83 -5.01
N ALA A 362 11.40 4.92 -4.36
CA ALA A 362 12.23 5.94 -5.00
C ALA A 362 13.60 5.37 -5.42
N GLY A 363 13.93 5.55 -6.71
CA GLY A 363 15.15 5.07 -7.36
C GLY A 363 16.12 6.21 -7.69
N PRO A 364 17.11 5.97 -8.56
CA PRO A 364 17.53 4.67 -9.09
C PRO A 364 18.37 3.85 -8.10
N SER A 365 18.59 2.55 -8.40
CA SER A 365 19.36 1.60 -7.59
C SER A 365 18.78 1.49 -6.16
N THR A 366 19.60 1.59 -5.12
CA THR A 366 19.12 1.62 -3.74
C THR A 366 18.28 2.86 -3.46
N GLY A 367 18.63 4.00 -4.04
CA GLY A 367 17.89 5.27 -3.99
C GLY A 367 17.43 5.66 -2.59
N LEU A 368 16.13 5.85 -2.44
CA LEU A 368 15.45 6.11 -1.18
C LEU A 368 14.52 4.93 -0.83
N PRO A 369 15.05 3.84 -0.26
CA PRO A 369 14.35 2.55 -0.20
C PRO A 369 13.07 2.56 0.64
N THR A 370 12.90 3.56 1.49
CA THR A 370 11.73 3.72 2.37
C THR A 370 10.73 4.78 1.87
N LYS A 371 11.01 5.40 0.70
CA LYS A 371 10.18 6.49 0.17
C LYS A 371 9.37 6.03 -1.05
N PRO A 372 8.08 6.41 -1.14
CA PRO A 372 7.22 6.03 -2.25
C PRO A 372 7.53 6.84 -3.52
N GLU A 373 7.55 6.16 -4.64
CA GLU A 373 7.50 6.72 -5.99
C GLU A 373 6.80 5.74 -6.93
N GLN A 374 6.37 6.21 -8.10
CA GLN A 374 5.86 5.39 -9.21
C GLN A 374 6.96 5.24 -10.27
N SER A 375 8.11 4.68 -9.86
CA SER A 375 9.36 4.70 -10.62
C SER A 375 9.42 3.71 -11.78
N ASP A 376 8.56 2.66 -11.79
CA ASP A 376 8.86 1.44 -12.52
C ASP A 376 7.87 1.11 -13.66
N LEU A 377 6.92 2.02 -14.01
CA LEU A 377 5.89 1.74 -15.04
C LEU A 377 6.49 1.40 -16.40
N LEU A 378 7.40 2.22 -16.92
CA LEU A 378 8.01 1.95 -18.23
C LEU A 378 8.88 0.69 -18.19
N GLN A 379 9.56 0.42 -17.08
CA GLN A 379 10.30 -0.82 -16.87
C GLN A 379 9.35 -2.03 -16.86
N ALA A 380 8.22 -1.96 -16.15
CA ALA A 380 7.21 -3.01 -16.13
C ALA A 380 6.60 -3.26 -17.51
N MET A 381 6.38 -2.22 -18.30
CA MET A 381 5.81 -2.35 -19.64
C MET A 381 6.83 -2.80 -20.69
N TYR A 382 8.05 -2.25 -20.67
CA TYR A 382 9.00 -2.36 -21.77
C TYR A 382 10.41 -2.81 -21.37
N GLY A 383 10.70 -2.95 -20.06
CA GLY A 383 12.06 -3.19 -19.53
C GLY A 383 12.59 -4.63 -19.72
N ARG A 384 12.30 -5.28 -20.86
CA ARG A 384 12.81 -6.60 -21.22
C ARG A 384 13.43 -6.54 -22.62
N HIS A 385 14.31 -7.50 -22.93
CA HIS A 385 14.84 -7.60 -24.30
C HIS A 385 13.83 -8.29 -25.23
N GLY A 386 13.85 -7.93 -26.50
CA GLY A 386 12.93 -8.44 -27.52
C GLY A 386 11.48 -8.00 -27.30
N GLU A 387 10.59 -8.53 -28.16
CA GLU A 387 9.15 -8.28 -28.05
C GLU A 387 8.53 -9.21 -27.02
N SER A 388 8.47 -8.74 -25.77
CA SER A 388 8.04 -9.51 -24.60
C SER A 388 6.88 -8.83 -23.86
N PRO A 389 5.68 -8.83 -24.43
CA PRO A 389 4.52 -8.16 -23.85
C PRO A 389 4.00 -8.91 -22.62
N VAL A 390 3.61 -8.15 -21.59
CA VAL A 390 3.04 -8.68 -20.34
C VAL A 390 1.82 -7.85 -19.92
N ILE A 391 0.95 -8.45 -19.10
CA ILE A 391 -0.12 -7.71 -18.46
C ILE A 391 0.49 -6.87 -17.31
N VAL A 392 0.08 -5.60 -17.22
CA VAL A 392 0.50 -4.69 -16.12
C VAL A 392 -0.75 -4.10 -15.48
N VAL A 393 -0.89 -4.34 -14.18
CA VAL A 393 -1.97 -3.82 -13.35
C VAL A 393 -1.43 -3.10 -12.13
N ALA A 394 -2.21 -2.18 -11.55
CA ALA A 394 -1.81 -1.41 -10.38
C ALA A 394 -2.93 -1.34 -9.34
N ALA A 395 -2.57 -1.48 -8.06
CA ALA A 395 -3.47 -1.24 -6.94
C ALA A 395 -3.53 0.25 -6.62
N LYS A 396 -4.71 0.74 -6.17
CA LYS A 396 -4.97 2.17 -5.92
C LYS A 396 -5.09 2.55 -4.45
N SER A 397 -5.19 1.58 -3.55
CA SER A 397 -5.25 1.78 -2.10
C SER A 397 -4.78 0.53 -1.34
N PRO A 398 -4.53 0.61 -0.02
CA PRO A 398 -4.17 -0.55 0.78
C PRO A 398 -5.15 -1.72 0.67
N ALA A 399 -6.46 -1.48 0.81
CA ALA A 399 -7.48 -2.51 0.69
C ALA A 399 -7.61 -3.05 -0.75
N ASP A 400 -7.41 -2.21 -1.75
CA ASP A 400 -7.46 -2.60 -3.15
C ASP A 400 -6.30 -3.54 -3.56
N CYS A 401 -5.21 -3.55 -2.82
CA CYS A 401 -4.14 -4.53 -3.01
C CYS A 401 -4.65 -5.98 -2.93
N PHE A 402 -5.69 -6.26 -2.10
CA PHE A 402 -6.36 -7.56 -2.08
C PHE A 402 -7.03 -7.88 -3.42
N ASN A 403 -7.80 -6.92 -3.94
CA ASN A 403 -8.53 -7.10 -5.19
C ASN A 403 -7.56 -7.30 -6.36
N MET A 404 -6.51 -6.47 -6.43
CA MET A 404 -5.56 -6.50 -7.54
C MET A 404 -4.62 -7.72 -7.48
N ALA A 405 -4.28 -8.25 -6.31
CA ALA A 405 -3.56 -9.52 -6.19
C ALA A 405 -4.41 -10.70 -6.64
N PHE A 406 -5.70 -10.72 -6.27
CA PHE A 406 -6.66 -11.71 -6.75
C PHE A 406 -6.81 -11.63 -8.28
N GLU A 407 -7.01 -10.43 -8.81
CA GLU A 407 -7.20 -10.17 -10.24
C GLU A 407 -5.96 -10.52 -11.07
N ALA A 408 -4.77 -10.13 -10.60
CA ALA A 408 -3.50 -10.49 -11.26
C ALA A 408 -3.33 -12.01 -11.35
N SER A 409 -3.75 -12.74 -10.31
CA SER A 409 -3.73 -14.21 -10.29
C SER A 409 -4.71 -14.79 -11.32
N ARG A 410 -5.94 -14.24 -11.38
CA ARG A 410 -6.95 -14.64 -12.38
C ARG A 410 -6.43 -14.44 -13.79
N LEU A 411 -5.95 -13.23 -14.10
CA LEU A 411 -5.45 -12.89 -15.43
C LEU A 411 -4.25 -13.76 -15.83
N ALA A 412 -3.34 -14.04 -14.89
CA ALA A 412 -2.20 -14.90 -15.18
C ALA A 412 -2.63 -16.32 -15.58
N MET A 413 -3.52 -16.94 -14.80
CA MET A 413 -3.93 -18.34 -14.99
C MET A 413 -4.88 -18.52 -16.17
N GLU A 414 -5.81 -17.60 -16.40
CA GLU A 414 -6.77 -17.67 -17.50
C GLU A 414 -6.10 -17.37 -18.86
N HIS A 415 -5.10 -16.47 -18.88
CA HIS A 415 -4.41 -16.10 -20.13
C HIS A 415 -3.05 -16.77 -20.30
N MET A 416 -2.60 -17.61 -19.38
CA MET A 416 -1.31 -18.31 -19.47
C MET A 416 -0.16 -17.36 -19.81
N THR A 417 0.08 -16.35 -18.96
CA THR A 417 1.05 -15.29 -19.19
C THR A 417 1.51 -14.64 -17.88
N PRO A 418 2.71 -14.06 -17.84
CA PRO A 418 3.10 -13.23 -16.70
C PRO A 418 2.21 -11.99 -16.52
N VAL A 419 1.95 -11.65 -15.26
CA VAL A 419 1.28 -10.40 -14.85
C VAL A 419 2.17 -9.66 -13.87
N ILE A 420 2.43 -8.38 -14.12
CA ILE A 420 3.11 -7.50 -13.18
C ILE A 420 2.06 -6.71 -12.42
N LEU A 421 2.04 -6.85 -11.09
CA LEU A 421 1.22 -6.07 -10.18
C LEU A 421 2.09 -4.96 -9.57
N LEU A 422 1.80 -3.72 -9.93
CA LEU A 422 2.44 -2.53 -9.38
C LEU A 422 1.69 -2.07 -8.12
N THR A 423 2.43 -1.96 -7.04
CA THR A 423 2.07 -1.20 -5.85
C THR A 423 3.18 -0.20 -5.56
N ASP A 424 3.14 0.51 -4.46
CA ASP A 424 4.22 1.39 -4.04
C ASP A 424 4.35 1.42 -2.51
N GLY A 425 5.45 1.97 -2.00
CA GLY A 425 5.73 2.01 -0.57
C GLY A 425 4.67 2.75 0.26
N TYR A 426 3.89 3.66 -0.35
CA TYR A 426 2.82 4.38 0.33
C TYR A 426 1.63 3.46 0.62
N ILE A 427 1.03 2.86 -0.42
CA ILE A 427 -0.13 1.97 -0.23
C ILE A 427 0.25 0.63 0.39
N ALA A 428 1.45 0.11 0.14
CA ALA A 428 1.91 -1.16 0.69
C ALA A 428 2.02 -1.14 2.23
N ASN A 429 2.56 -0.05 2.78
CA ASN A 429 2.74 0.14 4.23
C ASN A 429 1.56 0.88 4.88
N GLY A 430 0.84 1.70 4.13
CA GLY A 430 -0.38 2.37 4.56
C GLY A 430 -1.48 1.38 4.93
N SER A 431 -2.40 1.81 5.77
CA SER A 431 -3.52 0.97 6.23
C SER A 431 -4.82 1.76 6.18
N GLU A 432 -5.90 1.04 5.92
CA GLU A 432 -7.27 1.55 5.90
C GLU A 432 -8.26 0.48 6.38
N PRO A 433 -9.51 0.83 6.74
CA PRO A 433 -10.54 -0.15 7.03
C PRO A 433 -10.91 -0.95 5.79
N TRP A 434 -10.84 -2.25 5.89
CA TRP A 434 -11.21 -3.18 4.84
C TRP A 434 -12.38 -4.06 5.29
N LYS A 435 -13.47 -4.01 4.53
CA LYS A 435 -14.62 -4.88 4.73
C LYS A 435 -14.24 -6.30 4.30
N ILE A 436 -14.28 -7.24 5.25
CA ILE A 436 -13.91 -8.62 4.99
C ILE A 436 -14.91 -9.22 4.02
N LYS A 437 -14.42 -9.68 2.87
CA LYS A 437 -15.22 -10.40 1.88
C LYS A 437 -15.39 -11.86 2.32
N LYS A 438 -16.57 -12.38 2.16
CA LYS A 438 -16.78 -13.82 2.32
C LYS A 438 -16.18 -14.54 1.12
N THR A 439 -15.63 -15.73 1.35
CA THR A 439 -15.05 -16.54 0.26
C THR A 439 -16.10 -16.85 -0.82
N GLU A 440 -17.37 -17.06 -0.41
CA GLU A 440 -18.47 -17.35 -1.32
C GLU A 440 -18.76 -16.20 -2.29
N ASP A 441 -18.54 -14.97 -1.88
CA ASP A 441 -18.78 -13.75 -2.69
C ASP A 441 -17.68 -13.51 -3.74
N LEU A 442 -16.54 -14.23 -3.65
CA LEU A 442 -15.45 -14.09 -4.60
C LEU A 442 -15.71 -14.96 -5.85
N PRO A 443 -15.42 -14.45 -7.06
CA PRO A 443 -15.60 -15.23 -8.28
C PRO A 443 -14.67 -16.44 -8.30
N ILE A 444 -15.12 -17.51 -8.96
CA ILE A 444 -14.27 -18.67 -9.24
C ILE A 444 -13.26 -18.27 -10.31
N ILE A 445 -12.01 -18.66 -10.12
CA ILE A 445 -10.97 -18.53 -11.14
C ILE A 445 -10.88 -19.85 -11.88
N TYR A 446 -10.92 -19.79 -13.20
CA TYR A 446 -10.83 -20.96 -14.07
C TYR A 446 -9.46 -20.99 -14.75
N PRO A 447 -8.46 -21.69 -14.16
CA PRO A 447 -7.18 -21.89 -14.86
C PRO A 447 -7.44 -22.51 -16.22
N ASN A 448 -6.61 -22.17 -17.21
CA ASN A 448 -6.80 -22.72 -18.55
C ASN A 448 -6.31 -24.18 -18.67
N ASP A 449 -6.91 -25.04 -17.86
CA ASP A 449 -6.57 -26.45 -17.73
C ASP A 449 -6.88 -27.25 -19.00
N LEU A 450 -6.28 -28.44 -19.10
CA LEU A 450 -6.49 -29.37 -20.20
C LEU A 450 -7.98 -29.73 -20.35
N LYS A 451 -8.53 -29.49 -21.52
CA LYS A 451 -9.90 -29.79 -21.92
C LYS A 451 -9.94 -30.66 -23.20
N SER A 452 -8.89 -30.57 -24.02
CA SER A 452 -8.79 -31.28 -25.31
C SER A 452 -8.56 -32.78 -25.10
N SER A 453 -9.08 -33.60 -26.02
CA SER A 453 -8.67 -35.00 -26.14
C SER A 453 -7.21 -35.09 -26.61
N ARG A 454 -6.60 -36.27 -26.45
CA ARG A 454 -5.21 -36.48 -26.89
C ARG A 454 -5.01 -36.26 -28.37
N GLU A 455 -5.98 -36.65 -29.17
CA GLU A 455 -5.93 -36.56 -30.65
C GLU A 455 -6.02 -35.11 -31.12
N GLU A 456 -6.70 -34.25 -30.38
CA GLU A 456 -6.93 -32.87 -30.73
C GLU A 456 -5.94 -31.91 -30.08
N TRP A 457 -5.22 -32.37 -29.06
CA TRP A 457 -4.33 -31.53 -28.29
C TRP A 457 -2.98 -31.30 -28.97
N MET A 458 -2.51 -30.07 -28.86
CA MET A 458 -1.14 -29.69 -29.20
C MET A 458 -0.60 -28.74 -28.10
N PRO A 459 0.69 -28.80 -27.75
CA PRO A 459 1.28 -28.04 -26.61
C PRO A 459 1.04 -26.54 -26.64
N TYR A 460 0.95 -25.95 -27.82
CA TYR A 460 0.72 -24.53 -28.06
C TYR A 460 -0.52 -24.25 -28.91
N LYS A 461 -1.46 -25.20 -28.98
CA LYS A 461 -2.78 -24.93 -29.57
C LYS A 461 -3.47 -23.85 -28.72
N ARG A 462 -3.90 -22.81 -29.41
CA ARG A 462 -4.44 -21.62 -28.80
C ARG A 462 -5.95 -21.64 -28.77
N ASP A 463 -6.51 -21.21 -27.65
CA ASP A 463 -7.93 -20.86 -27.60
C ASP A 463 -8.22 -19.72 -28.61
N PRO A 464 -9.28 -19.83 -29.42
CA PRO A 464 -9.54 -18.85 -30.48
C PRO A 464 -9.92 -17.45 -29.97
N GLU A 465 -10.41 -17.31 -28.75
CA GLU A 465 -10.81 -16.02 -28.16
C GLU A 465 -9.67 -15.37 -27.39
N THR A 466 -9.02 -16.13 -26.52
CA THR A 466 -7.99 -15.61 -25.58
C THR A 466 -6.58 -15.75 -26.10
N LEU A 467 -6.32 -16.62 -27.07
CA LEU A 467 -5.01 -17.06 -27.54
C LEU A 467 -4.16 -17.74 -26.45
N ALA A 468 -4.75 -18.13 -25.32
CA ALA A 468 -4.08 -18.89 -24.29
C ALA A 468 -3.95 -20.38 -24.71
N ARG A 469 -2.82 -21.00 -24.35
CA ARG A 469 -2.66 -22.45 -24.49
C ARG A 469 -3.20 -23.17 -23.26
N GLU A 470 -3.55 -24.46 -23.41
CA GLU A 470 -3.94 -25.27 -22.27
C GLU A 470 -2.75 -25.54 -21.33
N TRP A 471 -3.04 -25.52 -20.01
CA TRP A 471 -2.05 -25.78 -18.96
C TRP A 471 -2.02 -27.28 -18.62
N VAL A 472 -1.12 -27.99 -19.28
CA VAL A 472 -0.90 -29.40 -19.01
C VAL A 472 0.20 -29.58 -17.99
N LEU A 473 -0.09 -30.30 -16.91
CA LEU A 473 0.86 -30.52 -15.82
C LEU A 473 1.83 -31.67 -16.13
N PRO A 474 3.10 -31.55 -15.70
CA PRO A 474 4.06 -32.63 -15.84
C PRO A 474 3.54 -33.95 -15.25
N GLY A 475 3.74 -35.05 -15.97
CA GLY A 475 3.26 -36.36 -15.58
C GLY A 475 1.83 -36.68 -15.97
N THR A 476 1.13 -35.83 -16.73
CA THR A 476 -0.17 -36.14 -17.33
C THR A 476 0.04 -37.17 -18.46
N PRO A 477 -0.42 -38.45 -18.31
CA PRO A 477 -0.13 -39.50 -19.26
C PRO A 477 -0.68 -39.20 -20.66
N GLY A 478 0.17 -39.33 -21.66
CA GLY A 478 -0.18 -39.11 -23.07
C GLY A 478 -0.13 -37.65 -23.54
N PHE A 479 0.26 -36.71 -22.65
CA PHE A 479 0.40 -35.29 -22.98
C PHE A 479 1.85 -34.80 -22.72
N GLU A 480 2.80 -35.70 -22.84
CA GLU A 480 4.21 -35.40 -22.71
C GLU A 480 4.65 -34.40 -23.79
N HIS A 481 5.27 -33.30 -23.38
CA HIS A 481 5.69 -32.25 -24.31
C HIS A 481 6.88 -31.47 -23.77
N ARG A 482 7.51 -30.75 -24.67
CA ARG A 482 8.61 -29.85 -24.34
C ARG A 482 8.09 -28.43 -24.06
N VAL A 483 8.56 -27.82 -22.98
CA VAL A 483 8.44 -26.40 -22.70
C VAL A 483 9.83 -25.80 -22.64
N GLY A 484 10.12 -24.76 -23.41
CA GLY A 484 11.45 -24.16 -23.46
C GLY A 484 11.45 -22.75 -24.04
N GLY A 485 12.57 -22.03 -23.84
CA GLY A 485 12.73 -20.62 -24.23
C GLY A 485 13.04 -20.40 -25.71
N LEU A 486 13.35 -21.46 -26.49
CA LEU A 486 13.59 -21.30 -27.94
C LEU A 486 12.31 -20.97 -28.69
N GLU A 487 12.42 -20.23 -29.81
CA GLU A 487 11.29 -19.96 -30.67
C GLU A 487 10.73 -21.27 -31.25
N LYS A 488 9.42 -21.34 -31.32
CA LYS A 488 8.69 -22.57 -31.63
C LYS A 488 7.58 -22.35 -32.66
N LYS A 489 7.19 -23.41 -33.33
CA LYS A 489 6.07 -23.41 -34.24
C LYS A 489 4.77 -23.27 -33.46
N ASP A 490 3.86 -22.44 -33.98
CA ASP A 490 2.52 -22.33 -33.42
C ASP A 490 1.80 -23.69 -33.46
N GLY A 491 1.04 -23.98 -32.44
CA GLY A 491 0.32 -25.23 -32.25
C GLY A 491 1.22 -26.36 -31.74
N THR A 492 2.17 -26.87 -32.52
CA THR A 492 2.96 -28.06 -32.16
C THR A 492 4.04 -27.81 -31.14
N GLY A 493 4.58 -26.61 -31.05
CA GLY A 493 5.67 -26.30 -30.10
C GLY A 493 7.05 -26.79 -30.52
N ASP A 494 7.20 -27.34 -31.70
CA ASP A 494 8.49 -27.75 -32.24
C ASP A 494 9.39 -26.54 -32.48
N VAL A 495 10.70 -26.67 -32.22
CA VAL A 495 11.66 -25.59 -32.46
C VAL A 495 11.61 -25.20 -33.94
N ASN A 496 11.38 -23.93 -34.21
CA ASN A 496 11.28 -23.38 -35.57
C ASN A 496 11.90 -21.98 -35.64
N GLN A 497 12.91 -21.82 -36.46
CA GLN A 497 13.68 -20.61 -36.63
C GLN A 497 13.40 -19.90 -37.96
N SER A 498 12.31 -20.28 -38.70
CA SER A 498 11.99 -19.57 -39.93
C SER A 498 11.55 -18.12 -39.61
N PRO A 499 11.91 -17.16 -40.46
CA PRO A 499 11.54 -15.75 -40.30
C PRO A 499 10.03 -15.53 -40.19
N GLU A 500 9.25 -16.24 -41.00
CA GLU A 500 7.79 -16.12 -41.05
C GLU A 500 7.15 -16.62 -39.75
N ASN A 501 7.66 -17.76 -39.21
CA ASN A 501 7.17 -18.30 -37.96
C ASN A 501 7.52 -17.35 -36.79
N HIS A 502 8.74 -16.81 -36.76
CA HIS A 502 9.13 -15.87 -35.71
C HIS A 502 8.23 -14.63 -35.73
N GLN A 503 7.98 -14.03 -36.90
CA GLN A 503 7.07 -12.89 -37.01
C GLN A 503 5.64 -13.25 -36.55
N LEU A 504 5.14 -14.44 -36.94
CA LEU A 504 3.83 -14.90 -36.47
C LEU A 504 3.76 -15.01 -34.96
N MET A 505 4.75 -15.65 -34.33
CA MET A 505 4.77 -15.86 -32.88
C MET A 505 4.88 -14.55 -32.10
N VAL A 506 5.64 -13.56 -32.58
CA VAL A 506 5.69 -12.20 -32.01
C VAL A 506 4.31 -11.55 -32.06
N LYS A 507 3.63 -11.61 -33.20
CA LYS A 507 2.27 -11.05 -33.35
C LYS A 507 1.25 -11.75 -32.45
N LEU A 508 1.30 -13.08 -32.37
CA LEU A 508 0.39 -13.84 -31.49
C LEU A 508 0.58 -13.50 -30.01
N ARG A 509 1.83 -13.35 -29.54
CA ARG A 509 2.13 -12.91 -28.16
C ARG A 509 1.58 -11.50 -27.88
N ALA A 510 1.75 -10.57 -28.81
CA ALA A 510 1.23 -9.21 -28.69
C ALA A 510 -0.31 -9.18 -28.70
N GLU A 511 -0.92 -9.91 -29.63
CA GLU A 511 -2.38 -10.01 -29.77
C GLU A 511 -3.02 -10.67 -28.54
N LYS A 512 -2.40 -11.70 -27.96
CA LYS A 512 -2.85 -12.34 -26.71
C LYS A 512 -3.01 -11.32 -25.58
N ILE A 513 -2.01 -10.47 -25.37
CA ILE A 513 -2.09 -9.42 -24.35
C ILE A 513 -3.14 -8.37 -24.72
N CYS A 514 -3.22 -7.98 -25.98
CA CYS A 514 -4.24 -7.02 -26.44
C CYS A 514 -5.67 -7.52 -26.17
N ARG A 515 -5.94 -8.81 -26.36
CA ARG A 515 -7.29 -9.40 -26.16
C ARG A 515 -7.73 -9.43 -24.69
N VAL A 516 -6.82 -9.36 -23.74
CA VAL A 516 -7.14 -9.26 -22.31
C VAL A 516 -8.09 -8.10 -22.01
N LYS A 517 -8.07 -7.02 -22.81
CA LYS A 517 -9.03 -5.90 -22.69
C LYS A 517 -10.50 -6.31 -22.78
N ASN A 518 -10.81 -7.49 -23.35
CA ASN A 518 -12.17 -8.02 -23.41
C ASN A 518 -12.61 -8.70 -22.10
N ASN A 519 -11.65 -9.05 -21.23
CA ASN A 519 -11.86 -9.79 -19.99
C ASN A 519 -11.58 -8.94 -18.73
N ILE A 520 -11.39 -7.63 -18.92
CA ILE A 520 -11.26 -6.64 -17.84
C ILE A 520 -12.42 -5.64 -17.85
N PRO A 521 -12.76 -5.01 -16.72
CA PRO A 521 -13.86 -4.06 -16.64
C PRO A 521 -13.59 -2.82 -17.50
N LEU A 522 -14.70 -2.16 -17.89
CA LEU A 522 -14.64 -0.84 -18.49
C LEU A 522 -14.13 0.18 -17.48
N MET A 523 -13.39 1.18 -17.96
CA MET A 523 -12.98 2.32 -17.19
C MET A 523 -14.20 3.13 -16.74
N GLN A 524 -14.19 3.54 -15.47
CA GLN A 524 -15.15 4.47 -14.90
C GLN A 524 -14.48 5.79 -14.61
N VAL A 525 -15.26 6.86 -14.61
CA VAL A 525 -14.83 8.22 -14.27
C VAL A 525 -15.48 8.63 -12.96
N ASP A 526 -14.69 9.04 -11.98
CA ASP A 526 -15.19 9.65 -10.75
C ASP A 526 -15.46 11.15 -11.02
N GLY A 527 -16.54 11.73 -10.48
CA GLY A 527 -16.96 13.11 -10.75
C GLY A 527 -17.73 13.28 -12.05
N ALA A 528 -17.45 14.34 -12.80
CA ALA A 528 -18.13 14.64 -14.07
C ALA A 528 -17.83 13.57 -15.12
N GLN A 529 -18.87 13.10 -15.83
CA GLN A 529 -18.74 12.08 -16.88
C GLN A 529 -18.32 12.69 -18.24
N GLU A 530 -18.43 14.01 -18.38
CA GLU A 530 -17.97 14.85 -19.49
C GLU A 530 -17.70 16.26 -18.95
N GLY A 531 -16.75 16.99 -19.52
CA GLY A 531 -16.47 18.30 -18.96
C GLY A 531 -15.25 19.03 -19.49
N ASP A 532 -14.76 19.94 -18.67
CA ASP A 532 -13.69 20.86 -19.04
C ASP A 532 -12.29 20.30 -18.74
N LEU A 533 -12.14 19.46 -17.70
CA LEU A 533 -10.87 18.88 -17.30
C LEU A 533 -11.02 17.40 -16.90
N LEU A 534 -10.23 16.53 -17.53
CA LEU A 534 -10.04 15.14 -17.10
C LEU A 534 -8.68 15.01 -16.41
N VAL A 535 -8.73 14.64 -15.15
CA VAL A 535 -7.56 14.27 -14.37
C VAL A 535 -7.26 12.79 -14.63
N ILE A 536 -6.01 12.45 -14.91
CA ILE A 536 -5.57 11.09 -15.23
C ILE A 536 -4.50 10.69 -14.22
N GLY A 537 -4.67 9.53 -13.60
CA GLY A 537 -3.72 8.96 -12.64
C GLY A 537 -3.72 7.45 -12.61
N TRP A 538 -2.88 6.87 -11.76
CA TRP A 538 -2.77 5.44 -11.55
C TRP A 538 -2.13 5.11 -10.18
N GLY A 539 -2.24 3.87 -9.72
CA GLY A 539 -1.56 3.40 -8.52
C GLY A 539 -1.93 4.18 -7.26
N GLY A 540 -0.97 4.41 -6.36
CA GLY A 540 -1.16 5.05 -5.05
C GLY A 540 -1.58 6.52 -5.08
N THR A 541 -1.71 7.15 -6.25
CA THR A 541 -2.18 8.55 -6.36
C THR A 541 -3.70 8.70 -6.21
N TYR A 542 -4.46 7.60 -6.23
CA TYR A 542 -5.93 7.63 -6.25
C TYR A 542 -6.53 8.50 -5.15
N GLY A 543 -6.17 8.26 -3.90
CA GLY A 543 -6.80 8.93 -2.76
C GLY A 543 -6.70 10.46 -2.83
N SER A 544 -5.50 10.98 -3.13
CA SER A 544 -5.28 12.42 -3.25
C SER A 544 -5.98 13.02 -4.47
N LEU A 545 -5.92 12.34 -5.63
CA LEU A 545 -6.60 12.78 -6.86
C LEU A 545 -8.11 12.77 -6.71
N PHE A 546 -8.66 11.69 -6.15
CA PHE A 546 -10.10 11.58 -5.91
C PHE A 546 -10.61 12.69 -5.00
N THR A 547 -9.92 12.95 -3.89
CA THR A 547 -10.32 13.98 -2.92
C THR A 547 -10.28 15.37 -3.56
N ALA A 548 -9.22 15.71 -4.30
CA ALA A 548 -9.10 17.01 -4.97
C ALA A 548 -10.16 17.20 -6.06
N VAL A 549 -10.40 16.17 -6.89
CA VAL A 549 -11.43 16.20 -7.94
C VAL A 549 -12.82 16.31 -7.34
N ASN A 550 -13.12 15.54 -6.29
CA ASN A 550 -14.43 15.57 -5.64
C ASN A 550 -14.73 16.94 -5.01
N HIS A 551 -13.77 17.59 -4.35
CA HIS A 551 -13.93 18.94 -3.81
C HIS A 551 -14.32 19.95 -4.92
N LEU A 552 -13.62 19.90 -6.06
CA LEU A 552 -13.91 20.80 -7.17
C LEU A 552 -15.23 20.45 -7.87
N PHE A 553 -15.55 19.17 -8.01
CA PHE A 553 -16.81 18.72 -8.58
C PHE A 553 -18.01 19.14 -7.72
N GLU A 554 -17.95 18.97 -6.40
CA GLU A 554 -18.98 19.42 -5.46
C GLU A 554 -19.12 20.95 -5.44
N SER A 555 -18.04 21.70 -5.75
CA SER A 555 -18.11 23.17 -5.94
C SER A 555 -18.70 23.58 -7.30
N GLY A 556 -19.13 22.63 -8.14
CA GLY A 556 -19.79 22.89 -9.42
C GLY A 556 -18.86 22.90 -10.65
N GLN A 557 -17.57 22.55 -10.49
CA GLN A 557 -16.64 22.45 -11.63
C GLN A 557 -16.92 21.18 -12.46
N LYS A 558 -16.77 21.29 -13.78
CA LYS A 558 -16.93 20.15 -14.71
C LYS A 558 -15.60 19.40 -14.85
N ILE A 559 -15.22 18.72 -13.78
CA ILE A 559 -13.96 17.96 -13.65
C ILE A 559 -14.24 16.48 -13.38
N GLY A 560 -13.49 15.58 -14.02
CA GLY A 560 -13.57 14.14 -13.79
C GLY A 560 -12.20 13.52 -13.54
N LEU A 561 -12.17 12.35 -12.88
CA LEU A 561 -10.97 11.54 -12.64
C LEU A 561 -11.07 10.21 -13.38
N MET A 562 -10.12 9.95 -14.29
CA MET A 562 -9.86 8.67 -14.91
C MET A 562 -8.63 8.04 -14.27
N HIS A 563 -8.82 7.00 -13.45
CA HIS A 563 -7.72 6.38 -12.71
C HIS A 563 -7.49 4.92 -13.14
N PHE A 564 -6.28 4.62 -13.63
CA PHE A 564 -5.94 3.31 -14.19
C PHE A 564 -5.55 2.30 -13.11
N SER A 565 -6.31 1.18 -13.05
CA SER A 565 -5.87 -0.08 -12.41
C SER A 565 -5.32 -1.08 -13.44
N TYR A 566 -5.67 -0.94 -14.72
CA TYR A 566 -5.17 -1.74 -15.83
C TYR A 566 -4.38 -0.84 -16.78
N LEU A 567 -3.07 -1.04 -16.82
CA LEU A 567 -2.14 -0.19 -17.57
C LEU A 567 -1.74 -0.82 -18.91
N ASN A 568 -1.66 -2.15 -18.97
CA ASN A 568 -1.43 -2.90 -20.18
C ASN A 568 -2.15 -4.27 -20.15
N PRO A 569 -3.19 -4.51 -21.00
CA PRO A 569 -3.81 -3.50 -21.88
C PRO A 569 -4.66 -2.51 -21.08
N MET A 570 -4.86 -1.34 -21.64
CA MET A 570 -5.82 -0.36 -21.11
C MET A 570 -7.26 -0.81 -21.40
N PRO A 571 -8.26 -0.42 -20.58
CA PRO A 571 -9.67 -0.67 -20.83
C PRO A 571 -10.13 -0.14 -22.18
N LYS A 572 -10.99 -0.90 -22.86
CA LYS A 572 -11.37 -0.66 -24.27
C LYS A 572 -12.10 0.67 -24.52
N ASN A 573 -12.74 1.23 -23.48
CA ASN A 573 -13.47 2.51 -23.56
C ASN A 573 -12.62 3.74 -23.20
N THR A 574 -11.29 3.59 -23.05
CA THR A 574 -10.41 4.71 -22.65
C THR A 574 -10.53 5.89 -23.63
N GLU A 575 -10.47 5.64 -24.93
CA GLU A 575 -10.59 6.69 -25.95
C GLU A 575 -11.97 7.35 -25.96
N GLU A 576 -13.05 6.59 -25.72
CA GLU A 576 -14.40 7.13 -25.62
C GLU A 576 -14.56 8.14 -24.47
N ILE A 577 -13.84 7.91 -23.35
CA ILE A 577 -13.79 8.84 -22.24
C ILE A 577 -13.01 10.09 -22.62
N LEU A 578 -11.86 9.95 -23.25
CA LEU A 578 -11.04 11.10 -23.68
C LEU A 578 -11.85 12.05 -24.57
N LYS A 579 -12.67 11.53 -25.51
CA LYS A 579 -13.52 12.34 -26.39
C LYS A 579 -14.55 13.24 -25.68
N LYS A 580 -14.82 13.00 -24.38
CA LYS A 580 -15.84 13.74 -23.61
C LYS A 580 -15.29 14.94 -22.86
N PHE A 581 -13.98 15.14 -22.87
CA PHE A 581 -13.32 16.22 -22.12
C PHE A 581 -12.49 17.12 -23.04
N LYS A 582 -12.30 18.39 -22.59
CA LYS A 582 -11.60 19.41 -23.39
C LYS A 582 -10.11 19.51 -23.06
N LYS A 583 -9.74 19.35 -21.78
CA LYS A 583 -8.38 19.44 -21.28
C LYS A 583 -8.02 18.19 -20.48
N PHE A 584 -6.75 17.82 -20.45
CA PHE A 584 -6.26 16.62 -19.81
C PHE A 584 -5.04 16.94 -18.96
N ILE A 585 -4.98 16.41 -17.74
CA ILE A 585 -3.79 16.49 -16.90
C ILE A 585 -3.42 15.12 -16.36
N ILE A 586 -2.15 14.74 -16.50
CA ILE A 586 -1.62 13.48 -15.96
C ILE A 586 -0.80 13.80 -14.71
N CYS A 587 -1.18 13.18 -13.60
CA CYS A 587 -0.56 13.37 -12.29
C CYS A 587 0.18 12.10 -11.88
N GLU A 588 1.51 12.18 -11.71
CA GLU A 588 2.37 11.01 -11.45
C GLU A 588 3.48 11.33 -10.44
N LEU A 589 3.83 10.33 -9.64
CA LEU A 589 5.00 10.39 -8.74
C LEU A 589 6.28 9.94 -9.47
N ASN A 590 6.48 10.46 -10.68
CA ASN A 590 7.63 10.24 -11.55
C ASN A 590 7.72 11.38 -12.59
N MET A 591 8.64 11.32 -13.55
CA MET A 591 8.86 12.36 -14.57
C MET A 591 7.92 12.26 -15.80
N GLY A 592 6.79 11.54 -15.71
CA GLY A 592 5.80 11.43 -16.80
C GLY A 592 5.86 10.10 -17.55
N GLN A 593 5.91 8.97 -16.83
CA GLN A 593 5.96 7.65 -17.46
C GLN A 593 4.60 7.27 -18.07
N LEU A 594 3.48 7.47 -17.38
CA LEU A 594 2.15 7.29 -17.96
C LEU A 594 1.89 8.32 -19.07
N HIS A 595 2.36 9.55 -18.89
CA HIS A 595 2.28 10.57 -19.95
C HIS A 595 2.92 10.08 -21.26
N THR A 596 4.09 9.44 -21.19
CA THR A 596 4.76 8.85 -22.36
C THR A 596 3.90 7.76 -23.01
N VAL A 597 3.29 6.90 -22.18
CA VAL A 597 2.40 5.83 -22.66
C VAL A 597 1.13 6.41 -23.31
N MET A 598 0.51 7.42 -22.69
CA MET A 598 -0.70 8.07 -23.24
C MET A 598 -0.41 8.77 -24.56
N ASN A 599 0.67 9.52 -24.66
CA ASN A 599 1.08 10.15 -25.92
C ASN A 599 1.37 9.13 -27.03
N SER A 600 1.91 7.96 -26.68
CA SER A 600 2.15 6.91 -27.67
C SER A 600 0.88 6.25 -28.17
N LYS A 601 -0.13 6.09 -27.29
CA LYS A 601 -1.39 5.39 -27.61
C LYS A 601 -2.48 6.32 -28.17
N PHE A 602 -2.50 7.57 -27.72
CA PHE A 602 -3.50 8.59 -28.07
C PHE A 602 -2.82 9.92 -28.36
N PRO A 603 -2.05 10.01 -29.45
CA PRO A 603 -1.22 11.18 -29.78
C PRO A 603 -2.03 12.41 -30.21
N GLU A 604 -3.32 12.26 -30.45
CA GLU A 604 -4.24 13.35 -30.86
C GLU A 604 -4.65 14.27 -29.72
N TYR A 605 -4.33 13.92 -28.45
CA TYR A 605 -4.67 14.71 -27.27
C TYR A 605 -3.43 15.35 -26.65
N ASP A 606 -3.56 16.62 -26.25
CA ASP A 606 -2.52 17.35 -25.51
C ASP A 606 -2.71 17.17 -23.99
N TYR A 607 -1.66 16.71 -23.32
CA TYR A 607 -1.70 16.45 -21.87
C TYR A 607 -0.82 17.42 -21.10
N PHE A 608 -1.41 18.14 -20.14
CA PHE A 608 -0.64 18.78 -19.08
C PHE A 608 0.01 17.73 -18.18
N LYS A 609 1.14 18.07 -17.59
CA LYS A 609 1.85 17.22 -16.62
C LYS A 609 1.83 17.84 -15.24
N PHE A 610 1.59 17.03 -14.24
CA PHE A 610 1.91 17.39 -12.86
C PHE A 610 2.71 16.26 -12.23
N ASN A 611 4.04 16.41 -12.28
CA ASN A 611 5.00 15.41 -11.85
C ASN A 611 5.59 15.79 -10.51
N LYS A 612 5.66 14.83 -9.56
CA LYS A 612 6.27 15.01 -8.25
C LYS A 612 7.26 13.88 -7.99
N VAL A 613 8.54 14.20 -7.80
CA VAL A 613 9.62 13.23 -7.53
C VAL A 613 10.32 13.65 -6.24
N GLN A 614 9.67 13.39 -5.11
CA GLN A 614 10.10 13.83 -3.79
C GLN A 614 10.10 12.71 -2.73
N GLY A 615 9.73 11.49 -3.14
CA GLY A 615 9.54 10.39 -2.19
C GLY A 615 8.35 10.61 -1.23
N LEU A 616 7.38 11.40 -1.64
CA LEU A 616 6.17 11.76 -0.89
C LEU A 616 4.94 11.69 -1.80
N PRO A 617 3.76 11.30 -1.29
CA PRO A 617 2.52 11.36 -2.04
C PRO A 617 2.13 12.81 -2.38
N PHE A 618 1.21 12.99 -3.31
CA PHE A 618 0.57 14.28 -3.55
C PHE A 618 -0.25 14.72 -2.34
N THR A 619 -0.25 16.04 -2.08
CA THR A 619 -1.22 16.67 -1.19
C THR A 619 -2.49 17.04 -1.96
N VAL A 620 -3.63 17.05 -1.28
CA VAL A 620 -4.90 17.48 -1.87
C VAL A 620 -4.83 18.97 -2.24
N LEU A 621 -4.18 19.77 -1.41
CA LEU A 621 -4.03 21.20 -1.62
C LEU A 621 -3.26 21.53 -2.91
N GLU A 622 -2.07 20.91 -3.12
CA GLU A 622 -1.28 21.18 -4.34
C GLU A 622 -2.02 20.73 -5.61
N LEU A 623 -2.78 19.63 -5.55
CA LEU A 623 -3.60 19.15 -6.65
C LEU A 623 -4.76 20.12 -6.96
N THR A 624 -5.51 20.51 -5.94
CA THR A 624 -6.65 21.44 -6.09
C THR A 624 -6.20 22.76 -6.73
N GLN A 625 -5.12 23.37 -6.21
CA GLN A 625 -4.54 24.61 -6.78
C GLN A 625 -4.13 24.43 -8.24
N LYS A 626 -3.53 23.29 -8.57
CA LYS A 626 -3.11 22.99 -9.95
C LYS A 626 -4.30 22.83 -10.89
N PHE A 627 -5.36 22.16 -10.45
CA PHE A 627 -6.57 21.95 -11.26
C PHE A 627 -7.34 23.25 -11.47
N GLU A 628 -7.47 24.08 -10.43
CA GLU A 628 -8.07 25.42 -10.54
C GLU A 628 -7.31 26.31 -11.53
N GLN A 629 -5.98 26.29 -11.48
CA GLN A 629 -5.14 27.03 -12.43
C GLN A 629 -5.45 26.64 -13.89
N ILE A 630 -5.64 25.35 -14.17
CA ILE A 630 -5.92 24.85 -15.53
C ILE A 630 -7.37 25.16 -15.94
N LEU A 631 -8.32 25.07 -15.02
CA LEU A 631 -9.73 25.37 -15.27
C LEU A 631 -9.92 26.86 -15.56
N ASN A 632 -9.23 27.75 -14.84
CA ASN A 632 -9.36 29.20 -14.97
C ASN A 632 -8.56 29.79 -16.17
N ASN A 633 -7.55 29.10 -16.65
CA ASN A 633 -6.84 29.50 -17.88
C ASN A 633 -7.68 29.10 -19.10
N GLN A 634 -8.35 30.08 -19.71
CA GLN A 634 -9.11 29.93 -20.97
C GLN A 634 -8.21 29.64 -22.17
#